data_40e970848c18b5da4de9406e9a853f54
#
_entry.id   40e970848c18b5da4de9406e9a853f54
#
_cell.length_a   1.000
_cell.length_b   1.000
_cell.length_c   1.000
_cell.angle_alpha   90.00
_cell.angle_beta   90.00
_cell.angle_gamma   90.00
#
_symmetry.space_group_name_H-M   'P 1'
#
loop_
_entity.id
_entity.type
_entity.pdbx_description
1 polymer ?
#
loop_
_entity_poly.entity_id
_entity_poly.type
_entity_poly.pdbx_seq_one_letter_code
_entity_poly.pdbx_strand_id
1 'polypeptide(L)'
;MKGKIIVIEGTDCSGKETQSKLLEKYLNNNGTNCIRMSFPAYDTPTGKIVGGPYLGKEEICPSYFEDGSANVDPYISCLYYAADRKYNITKVNKYVDDGYVVILDRYTTSNMAHQGGKIENPEERFNMYQWIDKLEYWLLKLPKPDITIFLHMPYISSCELKKNRKSLDGNEKSEKHLINAEKAYIELSELY
;
A
#
# COMPACT_ATOMS: atom_id res chain seq x y z
N MET A 1 -24.93 -2.52 -12.88
CA MET A 1 -23.82 -1.59 -13.21
C MET A 1 -22.53 -2.19 -12.66
N LYS A 2 -21.41 -2.01 -13.34
CA LYS A 2 -20.10 -2.44 -12.83
C LYS A 2 -19.74 -1.63 -11.57
N GLY A 3 -19.17 -2.27 -10.57
CA GLY A 3 -18.74 -1.62 -9.33
C GLY A 3 -17.58 -0.66 -9.54
N LYS A 4 -17.10 -0.08 -8.45
CA LYS A 4 -16.04 0.92 -8.44
C LYS A 4 -14.92 0.53 -7.48
N ILE A 5 -13.69 0.98 -7.78
CA ILE A 5 -12.53 0.83 -6.90
C ILE A 5 -12.17 2.19 -6.30
N ILE A 6 -12.21 2.28 -4.97
CA ILE A 6 -11.74 3.44 -4.21
C ILE A 6 -10.49 3.02 -3.45
N VAL A 7 -9.39 3.71 -3.66
CA VAL A 7 -8.14 3.47 -2.95
C VAL A 7 -7.95 4.51 -1.85
N ILE A 8 -7.58 4.08 -0.65
CA ILE A 8 -7.15 4.97 0.44
C ILE A 8 -5.66 4.77 0.64
N GLU A 9 -4.91 5.80 0.29
CA GLU A 9 -3.46 5.87 0.40
C GLU A 9 -3.03 6.81 1.51
N GLY A 10 -1.79 6.72 1.92
CA GLY A 10 -1.22 7.65 2.89
C GLY A 10 -0.05 7.09 3.66
N THR A 11 0.61 8.00 4.36
CA THR A 11 1.73 7.70 5.25
C THR A 11 1.32 6.79 6.41
N ASP A 12 2.28 6.22 7.12
CA ASP A 12 1.97 5.39 8.27
C ASP A 12 1.31 6.21 9.38
N CYS A 13 0.39 5.59 10.10
CA CYS A 13 -0.45 6.21 11.12
C CYS A 13 -1.38 7.34 10.63
N SER A 14 -1.58 7.53 9.32
CA SER A 14 -2.50 8.54 8.79
C SER A 14 -3.99 8.21 8.96
N GLY A 15 -4.31 7.10 9.62
CA GLY A 15 -5.69 6.70 9.88
C GLY A 15 -6.38 5.95 8.73
N LYS A 16 -5.64 5.51 7.70
CA LYS A 16 -6.19 4.78 6.54
C LYS A 16 -7.14 3.65 6.94
N GLU A 17 -6.72 2.78 7.84
CA GLU A 17 -7.53 1.66 8.29
C GLU A 17 -8.83 2.12 8.94
N THR A 18 -8.77 3.14 9.78
CA THR A 18 -9.96 3.71 10.44
C THR A 18 -10.90 4.33 9.42
N GLN A 19 -10.38 5.17 8.52
CA GLN A 19 -11.18 5.87 7.52
C GLN A 19 -11.77 4.91 6.50
N SER A 20 -11.03 3.89 6.06
CA SER A 20 -11.55 2.86 5.14
C SER A 20 -12.69 2.05 5.76
N LYS A 21 -12.59 1.67 7.05
CA LYS A 21 -13.67 0.99 7.79
C LYS A 21 -14.91 1.88 7.97
N LEU A 22 -14.71 3.16 8.27
CA LEU A 22 -15.82 4.11 8.43
C LEU A 22 -16.53 4.34 7.08
N LEU A 23 -15.78 4.47 5.99
CA LEU A 23 -16.35 4.64 4.65
C LEU A 23 -17.13 3.40 4.21
N GLU A 24 -16.60 2.19 4.42
CA GLU A 24 -17.31 0.93 4.17
C GLU A 24 -18.64 0.88 4.92
N LYS A 25 -18.62 1.17 6.21
CA LYS A 25 -19.83 1.20 7.04
C LYS A 25 -20.85 2.24 6.56
N TYR A 26 -20.36 3.44 6.20
CA TYR A 26 -21.21 4.51 5.70
C TYR A 26 -21.91 4.11 4.39
N LEU A 27 -21.17 3.58 3.41
CA LEU A 27 -21.73 3.17 2.13
C LEU A 27 -22.76 2.06 2.28
N ASN A 28 -22.45 1.03 3.08
CA ASN A 28 -23.40 -0.07 3.32
C ASN A 28 -24.66 0.40 4.04
N ASN A 29 -24.54 1.30 5.01
CA ASN A 29 -25.72 1.87 5.71
C ASN A 29 -26.60 2.74 4.79
N ASN A 30 -26.05 3.26 3.69
CA ASN A 30 -26.77 4.05 2.70
C ASN A 30 -27.16 3.23 1.43
N GLY A 31 -27.21 1.90 1.54
CA GLY A 31 -27.73 1.02 0.49
C GLY A 31 -26.75 0.75 -0.66
N THR A 32 -25.47 1.11 -0.52
CA THR A 32 -24.44 0.80 -1.52
C THR A 32 -23.64 -0.43 -1.05
N ASN A 33 -23.72 -1.53 -1.80
CA ASN A 33 -22.92 -2.72 -1.51
C ASN A 33 -21.42 -2.37 -1.57
N CYS A 34 -20.76 -2.45 -0.44
CA CYS A 34 -19.37 -2.08 -0.32
C CYS A 34 -18.57 -3.14 0.46
N ILE A 35 -17.35 -3.40 0.05
CA ILE A 35 -16.41 -4.27 0.75
C ILE A 35 -15.04 -3.60 0.83
N ARG A 36 -14.38 -3.79 1.97
CA ARG A 36 -13.01 -3.34 2.21
C ARG A 36 -12.03 -4.50 2.09
N MET A 37 -10.92 -4.25 1.42
CA MET A 37 -9.75 -5.13 1.37
C MET A 37 -8.49 -4.29 1.62
N SER A 38 -7.39 -4.94 1.99
CA SER A 38 -6.11 -4.24 2.22
C SER A 38 -4.96 -4.96 1.53
N PHE A 39 -3.95 -4.18 1.14
CA PHE A 39 -2.68 -4.70 0.65
C PHE A 39 -1.52 -4.20 1.53
N PRO A 40 -0.56 -5.10 1.88
CA PRO A 40 -0.54 -6.54 1.60
C PRO A 40 -1.69 -7.30 2.26
N ALA A 41 -2.15 -8.37 1.59
CA ALA A 41 -3.21 -9.24 2.09
C ALA A 41 -2.60 -10.34 2.99
N TYR A 42 -2.22 -9.99 4.21
CA TYR A 42 -1.42 -10.82 5.13
C TYR A 42 -2.04 -12.18 5.50
N ASP A 43 -3.33 -12.38 5.27
CA ASP A 43 -4.05 -13.64 5.46
C ASP A 43 -3.88 -14.62 4.29
N THR A 44 -3.30 -14.17 3.17
CA THR A 44 -3.07 -14.97 1.96
C THR A 44 -1.64 -15.49 1.86
N PRO A 45 -1.36 -16.52 1.02
CA PRO A 45 0.00 -17.03 0.85
C PRO A 45 1.03 -15.96 0.46
N THR A 46 0.70 -15.09 -0.50
CA THR A 46 1.59 -14.03 -0.98
C THR A 46 1.75 -12.91 0.03
N GLY A 47 0.65 -12.52 0.71
CA GLY A 47 0.70 -11.55 1.79
C GLY A 47 1.54 -12.02 2.99
N LYS A 48 1.52 -13.32 3.30
CA LYS A 48 2.40 -13.91 4.33
C LYS A 48 3.87 -13.84 3.93
N ILE A 49 4.21 -14.01 2.65
CA ILE A 49 5.58 -13.83 2.16
C ILE A 49 6.04 -12.38 2.36
N VAL A 50 5.17 -11.41 2.05
CA VAL A 50 5.45 -9.99 2.31
C VAL A 50 5.56 -9.71 3.80
N GLY A 51 4.62 -10.17 4.60
CA GLY A 51 4.57 -9.86 6.04
C GLY A 51 5.70 -10.49 6.85
N GLY A 52 6.03 -11.76 6.61
CA GLY A 52 7.06 -12.50 7.34
C GLY A 52 8.43 -12.35 6.69
N PRO A 53 8.78 -13.18 5.68
CA PRO A 53 10.11 -13.22 5.10
C PRO A 53 10.66 -11.86 4.67
N TYR A 54 9.82 -10.93 4.19
CA TYR A 54 10.27 -9.60 3.79
C TYR A 54 10.21 -8.58 4.92
N LEU A 55 9.05 -8.37 5.58
CA LEU A 55 8.87 -7.31 6.57
C LEU A 55 9.25 -7.71 8.01
N GLY A 56 9.28 -9.01 8.33
CA GLY A 56 9.56 -9.51 9.67
C GLY A 56 8.48 -9.17 10.69
N LYS A 57 7.21 -9.28 10.31
CA LYS A 57 6.09 -9.11 11.23
C LYS A 57 6.09 -10.24 12.26
N GLU A 58 6.07 -9.88 13.56
CA GLU A 58 6.19 -10.82 14.68
C GLU A 58 5.14 -11.94 14.63
N GLU A 59 3.92 -11.61 14.21
CA GLU A 59 2.81 -12.55 14.12
C GLU A 59 2.93 -13.57 12.96
N ILE A 60 3.93 -13.41 12.07
CA ILE A 60 4.14 -14.31 10.91
C ILE A 60 5.45 -15.06 11.05
N CYS A 61 6.58 -14.39 10.84
CA CYS A 61 7.92 -14.91 11.09
C CYS A 61 8.97 -13.77 10.99
N PRO A 62 10.21 -13.99 11.50
CA PRO A 62 11.30 -13.05 11.31
C PRO A 62 11.62 -12.78 9.84
N SER A 63 12.14 -11.58 9.54
CA SER A 63 12.63 -11.25 8.21
C SER A 63 13.84 -12.11 7.83
N TYR A 64 13.94 -12.46 6.54
CA TYR A 64 15.13 -13.13 5.98
C TYR A 64 16.20 -12.12 5.52
N PHE A 65 15.88 -10.83 5.53
CA PHE A 65 16.82 -9.76 5.18
C PHE A 65 17.46 -9.20 6.44
N GLU A 66 18.72 -9.55 6.69
CA GLU A 66 19.45 -9.18 7.90
C GLU A 66 19.58 -7.66 8.07
N ASP A 67 19.79 -6.92 6.95
CA ASP A 67 19.88 -5.46 6.94
C ASP A 67 18.52 -4.75 7.05
N GLY A 68 17.42 -5.52 7.14
CA GLY A 68 16.05 -5.02 7.20
C GLY A 68 15.44 -4.67 5.83
N SER A 69 14.12 -4.76 5.75
CA SER A 69 13.35 -4.58 4.51
C SER A 69 13.52 -3.19 3.87
N ALA A 70 13.78 -2.16 4.68
CA ALA A 70 14.01 -0.80 4.18
C ALA A 70 15.26 -0.69 3.29
N ASN A 71 16.26 -1.56 3.51
CA ASN A 71 17.53 -1.57 2.77
C ASN A 71 17.53 -2.53 1.56
N VAL A 72 16.47 -3.30 1.38
CA VAL A 72 16.34 -4.16 0.20
C VAL A 72 16.17 -3.30 -1.06
N ASP A 73 16.81 -3.72 -2.14
CA ASP A 73 16.71 -3.08 -3.46
C ASP A 73 15.25 -2.72 -3.80
N PRO A 74 14.97 -1.49 -4.28
CA PRO A 74 13.61 -1.04 -4.53
C PRO A 74 12.87 -1.88 -5.59
N TYR A 75 13.56 -2.39 -6.61
CA TYR A 75 12.95 -3.24 -7.64
C TYR A 75 12.54 -4.61 -7.06
N ILE A 76 13.42 -5.21 -6.25
CA ILE A 76 13.12 -6.48 -5.56
C ILE A 76 11.94 -6.30 -4.61
N SER A 77 11.97 -5.27 -3.78
CA SER A 77 10.89 -4.94 -2.85
C SER A 77 9.55 -4.76 -3.58
N CYS A 78 9.58 -4.03 -4.71
CA CYS A 78 8.41 -3.80 -5.54
C CYS A 78 7.77 -5.10 -6.03
N LEU A 79 8.58 -6.08 -6.46
CA LEU A 79 8.09 -7.37 -6.98
C LEU A 79 7.35 -8.17 -5.91
N TYR A 80 7.75 -8.14 -4.65
CA TYR A 80 7.00 -8.80 -3.56
C TYR A 80 5.59 -8.24 -3.43
N TYR A 81 5.46 -6.91 -3.41
CA TYR A 81 4.16 -6.25 -3.30
C TYR A 81 3.31 -6.42 -4.55
N ALA A 82 3.92 -6.36 -5.73
CA ALA A 82 3.23 -6.58 -6.99
C ALA A 82 2.71 -8.03 -7.13
N ALA A 83 3.49 -9.02 -6.67
CA ALA A 83 3.06 -10.41 -6.63
C ALA A 83 1.85 -10.62 -5.72
N ASP A 84 1.82 -9.98 -4.55
CA ASP A 84 0.69 -10.06 -3.63
C ASP A 84 -0.57 -9.45 -4.25
N ARG A 85 -0.48 -8.27 -4.86
CA ARG A 85 -1.62 -7.68 -5.57
C ARG A 85 -2.10 -8.54 -6.71
N LYS A 86 -1.17 -9.07 -7.53
CA LYS A 86 -1.53 -9.92 -8.67
C LYS A 86 -2.23 -11.21 -8.25
N TYR A 87 -1.79 -11.82 -7.18
CA TYR A 87 -2.43 -13.03 -6.65
C TYR A 87 -3.87 -12.77 -6.18
N ASN A 88 -4.08 -11.66 -5.48
CA ASN A 88 -5.35 -11.35 -4.83
C ASN A 88 -6.34 -10.55 -5.71
N ILE A 89 -5.89 -10.03 -6.87
CA ILE A 89 -6.72 -9.13 -7.70
C ILE A 89 -7.97 -9.79 -8.27
N THR A 90 -7.96 -11.10 -8.44
CA THR A 90 -9.13 -11.85 -8.91
C THR A 90 -10.32 -11.70 -7.97
N LYS A 91 -10.07 -11.62 -6.65
CA LYS A 91 -11.10 -11.39 -5.65
C LYS A 91 -11.67 -9.97 -5.74
N VAL A 92 -10.81 -8.97 -5.96
CA VAL A 92 -11.22 -7.57 -6.18
C VAL A 92 -12.10 -7.49 -7.43
N ASN A 93 -11.63 -8.05 -8.55
CA ASN A 93 -12.36 -8.02 -9.82
C ASN A 93 -13.76 -8.67 -9.71
N LYS A 94 -13.85 -9.80 -8.99
CA LYS A 94 -15.13 -10.46 -8.76
C LYS A 94 -16.15 -9.52 -8.10
N TYR A 95 -15.75 -8.83 -7.01
CA TYR A 95 -16.67 -7.90 -6.34
C TYR A 95 -17.05 -6.70 -7.24
N VAL A 96 -16.09 -6.18 -8.01
CA VAL A 96 -16.35 -5.10 -8.97
C VAL A 96 -17.33 -5.58 -10.05
N ASP A 97 -17.18 -6.80 -10.57
CA ASP A 97 -18.08 -7.36 -11.58
C ASP A 97 -19.49 -7.64 -10.99
N ASP A 98 -19.56 -7.99 -9.70
CA ASP A 98 -20.82 -8.16 -8.94
C ASP A 98 -21.47 -6.80 -8.55
N GLY A 99 -20.88 -5.67 -8.95
CA GLY A 99 -21.44 -4.32 -8.73
C GLY A 99 -21.10 -3.67 -7.39
N TYR A 100 -20.16 -4.22 -6.62
CA TYR A 100 -19.74 -3.66 -5.35
C TYR A 100 -18.80 -2.45 -5.53
N VAL A 101 -18.87 -1.52 -4.59
CA VAL A 101 -17.76 -0.60 -4.34
C VAL A 101 -16.69 -1.35 -3.53
N VAL A 102 -15.48 -1.42 -4.07
CA VAL A 102 -14.34 -2.06 -3.39
C VAL A 102 -13.42 -0.97 -2.87
N ILE A 103 -13.28 -0.88 -1.55
CA ILE A 103 -12.32 0.02 -0.90
C ILE A 103 -11.03 -0.75 -0.68
N LEU A 104 -9.93 -0.24 -1.22
CA LEU A 104 -8.59 -0.78 -1.03
C LEU A 104 -7.80 0.12 -0.07
N ASP A 105 -7.42 -0.42 1.08
CA ASP A 105 -6.48 0.21 2.00
C ASP A 105 -5.06 -0.14 1.51
N ARG A 106 -4.40 0.83 0.88
CA ARG A 106 -3.18 0.74 0.08
C ARG A 106 -3.36 0.00 -1.27
N TYR A 107 -2.63 0.49 -2.26
CA TYR A 107 -2.58 -0.13 -3.58
C TYR A 107 -1.23 0.16 -4.26
N THR A 108 -1.22 0.37 -5.57
CA THR A 108 -0.01 0.59 -6.39
C THR A 108 0.77 1.83 -5.96
N THR A 109 0.08 2.92 -5.61
CA THR A 109 0.73 4.18 -5.19
C THR A 109 1.55 3.99 -3.91
N SER A 110 1.12 3.10 -2.98
CA SER A 110 1.95 2.72 -1.83
C SER A 110 3.30 2.14 -2.26
N ASN A 111 3.31 1.29 -3.29
CA ASN A 111 4.55 0.72 -3.81
C ASN A 111 5.45 1.80 -4.43
N MET A 112 4.85 2.72 -5.22
CA MET A 112 5.59 3.86 -5.78
C MET A 112 6.22 4.70 -4.67
N ALA A 113 5.46 5.10 -3.65
CA ALA A 113 5.93 5.96 -2.57
C ALA A 113 7.06 5.29 -1.75
N HIS A 114 6.87 4.04 -1.33
CA HIS A 114 7.84 3.35 -0.49
C HIS A 114 9.10 2.94 -1.24
N GLN A 115 9.01 2.51 -2.50
CA GLN A 115 10.18 2.10 -3.27
C GLN A 115 10.86 3.29 -3.95
N GLY A 116 10.10 4.23 -4.50
CA GLY A 116 10.65 5.48 -5.02
C GLY A 116 11.33 6.31 -3.94
N GLY A 117 10.78 6.34 -2.72
CA GLY A 117 11.40 7.01 -1.57
C GLY A 117 12.78 6.48 -1.19
N LYS A 118 13.18 5.28 -1.64
CA LYS A 118 14.55 4.75 -1.47
C LYS A 118 15.56 5.39 -2.43
N ILE A 119 15.10 6.06 -3.50
CA ILE A 119 15.93 6.63 -4.57
C ILE A 119 16.09 8.13 -4.33
N GLU A 120 17.33 8.58 -4.12
CA GLU A 120 17.63 9.99 -3.80
C GLU A 120 17.53 10.89 -5.04
N ASN A 121 18.00 10.41 -6.20
CA ASN A 121 17.95 11.17 -7.45
C ASN A 121 16.49 11.32 -7.95
N PRO A 122 15.99 12.56 -8.17
CA PRO A 122 14.59 12.76 -8.56
C PRO A 122 14.21 12.16 -9.92
N GLU A 123 15.10 12.19 -10.90
CA GLU A 123 14.87 11.62 -12.23
C GLU A 123 14.79 10.09 -12.17
N GLU A 124 15.71 9.45 -11.46
CA GLU A 124 15.69 8.00 -11.25
C GLU A 124 14.45 7.57 -10.44
N ARG A 125 14.05 8.37 -9.45
CA ARG A 125 12.84 8.13 -8.68
C ARG A 125 11.59 8.22 -9.56
N PHE A 126 11.49 9.22 -10.45
CA PHE A 126 10.41 9.31 -11.41
C PHE A 126 10.38 8.12 -12.38
N ASN A 127 11.56 7.68 -12.86
CA ASN A 127 11.68 6.48 -13.69
C ASN A 127 11.18 5.23 -12.95
N MET A 128 11.43 5.13 -11.63
CA MET A 128 10.88 4.06 -10.79
C MET A 128 9.35 4.10 -10.72
N TYR A 129 8.74 5.28 -10.58
CA TYR A 129 7.28 5.41 -10.61
C TYR A 129 6.70 4.91 -11.94
N GLN A 130 7.29 5.30 -13.06
CA GLN A 130 6.87 4.86 -14.39
C GLN A 130 7.06 3.34 -14.56
N TRP A 131 8.16 2.79 -14.03
CA TRP A 131 8.41 1.37 -14.07
C TRP A 131 7.36 0.58 -13.29
N ILE A 132 6.97 1.05 -12.10
CA ILE A 132 5.91 0.43 -11.29
C ILE A 132 4.55 0.55 -11.98
N ASP A 133 4.21 1.71 -12.54
CA ASP A 133 2.97 1.89 -13.31
C ASP A 133 2.89 0.87 -14.45
N LYS A 134 3.97 0.74 -15.22
CA LYS A 134 4.07 -0.21 -16.31
C LYS A 134 4.00 -1.66 -15.83
N LEU A 135 4.71 -2.02 -14.76
CA LEU A 135 4.68 -3.36 -14.19
C LEU A 135 3.25 -3.73 -13.76
N GLU A 136 2.63 -2.91 -12.93
CA GLU A 136 1.39 -3.28 -12.28
C GLU A 136 0.17 -3.11 -13.20
N TYR A 137 0.02 -1.99 -13.88
CA TYR A 137 -1.15 -1.74 -14.70
C TYR A 137 -1.05 -2.32 -16.11
N TRP A 138 0.13 -2.32 -16.71
CA TRP A 138 0.27 -2.77 -18.10
C TRP A 138 0.65 -4.24 -18.21
N LEU A 139 1.68 -4.71 -17.49
CA LEU A 139 2.15 -6.11 -17.55
C LEU A 139 1.25 -7.04 -16.72
N LEU A 140 0.99 -6.71 -15.46
CA LEU A 140 0.18 -7.53 -14.55
C LEU A 140 -1.32 -7.33 -14.76
N LYS A 141 -1.73 -6.31 -15.54
CA LYS A 141 -3.16 -6.00 -15.82
C LYS A 141 -3.98 -5.79 -14.55
N LEU A 142 -3.41 -5.12 -13.56
CA LEU A 142 -4.19 -4.69 -12.42
C LEU A 142 -5.18 -3.59 -12.83
N PRO A 143 -6.41 -3.54 -12.29
CA PRO A 143 -7.34 -2.47 -12.58
C PRO A 143 -6.84 -1.15 -12.00
N LYS A 144 -6.98 -0.06 -12.76
CA LYS A 144 -6.75 1.29 -12.21
C LYS A 144 -7.91 1.64 -11.28
N PRO A 145 -7.65 2.33 -10.16
CA PRO A 145 -8.70 2.81 -9.28
C PRO A 145 -9.55 3.88 -9.98
N ASP A 146 -10.83 3.96 -9.63
CA ASP A 146 -11.72 5.04 -10.07
C ASP A 146 -11.45 6.33 -9.26
N ILE A 147 -11.09 6.17 -7.97
CA ILE A 147 -10.78 7.27 -7.06
C ILE A 147 -9.61 6.84 -6.16
N THR A 148 -8.65 7.72 -5.98
CA THR A 148 -7.60 7.58 -4.96
C THR A 148 -7.70 8.74 -3.97
N ILE A 149 -7.79 8.42 -2.68
CA ILE A 149 -7.84 9.40 -1.58
C ILE A 149 -6.53 9.30 -0.82
N PHE A 150 -5.75 10.38 -0.81
CA PHE A 150 -4.50 10.46 -0.08
C PHE A 150 -4.71 11.11 1.28
N LEU A 151 -4.39 10.38 2.35
CA LEU A 151 -4.41 10.86 3.73
C LEU A 151 -2.98 11.23 4.14
N HIS A 152 -2.67 12.50 4.11
CA HIS A 152 -1.38 13.00 4.54
C HIS A 152 -1.31 13.13 6.07
N MET A 153 -0.32 12.49 6.67
CA MET A 153 0.07 12.67 8.06
C MET A 153 1.58 12.95 8.10
N PRO A 154 2.01 14.15 8.54
CA PRO A 154 3.42 14.45 8.67
C PRO A 154 4.15 13.44 9.57
N TYR A 155 5.38 13.08 9.22
CA TYR A 155 6.17 12.09 9.96
C TYR A 155 6.25 12.41 11.46
N ILE A 156 6.47 13.68 11.82
CA ILE A 156 6.55 14.13 13.23
C ILE A 156 5.27 13.76 13.99
N SER A 157 4.09 14.01 13.41
CA SER A 157 2.80 13.67 14.01
C SER A 157 2.57 12.16 14.08
N SER A 158 3.05 11.42 13.07
CA SER A 158 2.94 9.96 13.05
C SER A 158 3.78 9.29 14.13
N CYS A 159 4.92 9.87 14.51
CA CYS A 159 5.79 9.35 15.58
C CYS A 159 5.10 9.31 16.94
N GLU A 160 4.27 10.30 17.25
CA GLU A 160 3.52 10.31 18.52
C GLU A 160 2.49 9.17 18.56
N LEU A 161 1.80 8.93 17.46
CA LEU A 161 0.81 7.86 17.34
C LEU A 161 1.46 6.46 17.36
N LYS A 162 2.68 6.33 16.82
CA LYS A 162 3.43 5.07 16.84
C LYS A 162 3.84 4.61 18.23
N LYS A 163 4.04 5.51 19.20
CA LYS A 163 4.40 5.16 20.58
C LYS A 163 3.37 4.22 21.23
N ASN A 164 2.15 4.22 20.73
CA ASN A 164 1.05 3.38 21.22
C ASN A 164 0.95 2.02 20.51
N ARG A 165 1.81 1.72 19.51
CA ARG A 165 1.82 0.43 18.82
C ARG A 165 2.65 -0.60 19.56
N LYS A 166 2.17 -1.85 19.59
CA LYS A 166 2.83 -2.98 20.27
C LYS A 166 4.08 -3.46 19.53
N SER A 167 4.09 -3.41 18.20
CA SER A 167 5.22 -3.83 17.37
C SER A 167 5.32 -2.97 16.10
N LEU A 168 6.54 -2.87 15.56
CA LEU A 168 6.86 -2.18 14.32
C LEU A 168 7.49 -3.19 13.34
N ASP A 169 7.07 -3.16 12.08
CA ASP A 169 7.70 -3.96 11.02
C ASP A 169 9.04 -3.36 10.56
N GLY A 170 9.73 -4.06 9.63
CA GLY A 170 11.06 -3.67 9.18
C GLY A 170 11.12 -2.28 8.52
N ASN A 171 10.07 -1.87 7.82
CA ASN A 171 10.00 -0.54 7.21
C ASN A 171 9.69 0.54 8.25
N GLU A 172 8.81 0.25 9.20
CA GLU A 172 8.39 1.18 10.27
C GLU A 172 9.51 1.48 11.26
N LYS A 173 10.54 0.63 11.35
CA LYS A 173 11.74 0.83 12.17
C LYS A 173 12.73 1.83 11.57
N SER A 174 12.64 2.14 10.28
CA SER A 174 13.56 3.06 9.59
C SER A 174 12.96 4.46 9.46
N GLU A 175 13.44 5.39 10.28
CA GLU A 175 13.05 6.81 10.21
C GLU A 175 13.30 7.41 8.82
N LYS A 176 14.51 7.22 8.27
CA LYS A 176 14.88 7.71 6.93
C LYS A 176 13.88 7.21 5.87
N HIS A 177 13.52 5.92 5.94
CA HIS A 177 12.56 5.33 5.00
C HIS A 177 11.19 6.00 5.08
N LEU A 178 10.69 6.27 6.28
CA LEU A 178 9.37 6.87 6.46
C LEU A 178 9.31 8.33 6.03
N ILE A 179 10.34 9.12 6.32
CA ILE A 179 10.44 10.51 5.86
C ILE A 179 10.51 10.57 4.32
N ASN A 180 11.28 9.69 3.72
CA ASN A 180 11.41 9.63 2.27
C ASN A 180 10.11 9.14 1.60
N ALA A 181 9.43 8.18 2.19
CA ALA A 181 8.13 7.72 1.71
C ALA A 181 7.07 8.84 1.78
N GLU A 182 7.06 9.66 2.85
CA GLU A 182 6.18 10.83 2.93
C GLU A 182 6.43 11.82 1.79
N LYS A 183 7.70 12.18 1.55
CA LYS A 183 8.07 13.06 0.42
C LYS A 183 7.62 12.50 -0.92
N ALA A 184 7.82 11.21 -1.14
CA ALA A 184 7.39 10.53 -2.35
C ALA A 184 5.87 10.49 -2.51
N TYR A 185 5.10 10.32 -1.42
CA TYR A 185 3.65 10.43 -1.46
C TYR A 185 3.16 11.83 -1.85
N ILE A 186 3.78 12.88 -1.30
CA ILE A 186 3.45 14.28 -1.66
C ILE A 186 3.72 14.49 -3.16
N GLU A 187 4.90 14.11 -3.64
CA GLU A 187 5.28 14.20 -5.06
C GLU A 187 4.28 13.45 -5.96
N LEU A 188 3.89 12.22 -5.58
CA LEU A 188 2.90 11.42 -6.31
C LEU A 188 1.50 12.05 -6.32
N SER A 189 1.10 12.73 -5.25
CA SER A 189 -0.20 13.43 -5.19
C SER A 189 -0.30 14.63 -6.11
N GLU A 190 0.84 15.15 -6.59
CA GLU A 190 0.91 16.22 -7.59
C GLU A 190 0.96 15.67 -9.02
N LEU A 191 1.38 14.41 -9.19
CA LEU A 191 1.56 13.75 -10.50
C LEU A 191 0.33 12.96 -10.95
N TYR A 192 -0.50 12.48 -10.02
CA TYR A 192 -1.63 11.58 -10.25
C TYR A 192 -2.92 12.09 -9.60
#